data_83ec86b131f405df9fae169e00ed10c6
#
_entry.id   83ec86b131f405df9fae169e00ed10c6
#
_cell.length_a   1.000
_cell.length_b   1.000
_cell.length_c   1.000
_cell.angle_alpha   90.00
_cell.angle_beta   90.00
_cell.angle_gamma   90.00
#
_symmetry.space_group_name_H-M   'P 1'
#
loop_
_entity.id
_entity.type
_entity.pdbx_description
1 polymer ?
#
loop_
_entity_poly.entity_id
_entity_poly.type
_entity_poly.pdbx_seq_one_letter_code
_entity_poly.pdbx_strand_id
1 'polypeptide(L)'
;SWLGSFTDRTDGGHYGQSISAAALQMAMRTLALDLEPDSIRVIIGNPGLYRTALHGPAVQPSADEVAAGLLATLEAAGESVNGRMVDWRGRALAW
;
A
#
# COMPACT_ATOMS: atom_id res chain seq x y z
N SER A 1 2.94 -3.33 1.58
CA SER A 1 3.35 -3.49 2.99
C SER A 1 4.63 -2.71 3.26
N TRP A 2 4.73 -2.08 4.42
CA TRP A 2 5.94 -1.41 4.90
C TRP A 2 7.16 -2.34 4.98
N LEU A 3 6.93 -3.65 5.07
CA LEU A 3 8.01 -4.65 5.06
C LEU A 3 8.87 -4.61 3.78
N GLY A 4 8.37 -4.05 2.69
CA GLY A 4 9.12 -3.84 1.45
C GLY A 4 9.75 -2.46 1.32
N SER A 5 9.59 -1.59 2.32
CA SER A 5 10.15 -0.23 2.31
C SER A 5 11.60 -0.22 2.78
N PHE A 6 12.49 0.37 2.02
CA PHE A 6 13.86 0.62 2.44
C PHE A 6 13.96 1.67 3.55
N THR A 7 13.07 2.64 3.51
CA THR A 7 13.07 3.77 4.45
C THR A 7 12.51 3.37 5.82
N ASP A 8 11.42 2.60 5.82
CA ASP A 8 10.68 2.29 7.05
C ASP A 8 11.16 1.00 7.73
N ARG A 9 12.00 0.22 7.04
CA ARG A 9 12.52 -1.03 7.58
C ARG A 9 13.63 -0.78 8.59
N THR A 10 13.38 -1.12 9.87
CA THR A 10 14.30 -0.88 10.98
C THR A 10 14.79 -2.14 11.68
N ASP A 11 14.22 -3.31 11.33
CA ASP A 11 14.54 -4.60 11.96
C ASP A 11 14.81 -5.68 10.90
N GLY A 12 15.44 -6.75 11.30
CA GLY A 12 15.75 -7.90 10.45
C GLY A 12 14.61 -8.92 10.37
N GLY A 13 14.86 -10.03 9.68
CA GLY A 13 13.91 -11.12 9.52
C GLY A 13 12.88 -10.91 8.41
N HIS A 14 11.91 -11.80 8.32
CA HIS A 14 10.83 -11.75 7.33
C HIS A 14 11.28 -11.62 5.86
N TYR A 15 12.40 -12.24 5.50
CA TYR A 15 13.03 -12.10 4.18
C TYR A 15 12.05 -12.35 3.03
N GLY A 16 11.29 -13.44 3.07
CA GLY A 16 10.32 -13.77 2.01
C GLY A 16 9.25 -12.71 1.84
N GLN A 17 8.70 -12.20 2.93
CA GLN A 17 7.70 -11.12 2.90
C GLN A 17 8.30 -9.80 2.40
N SER A 18 9.50 -9.46 2.86
CA SER A 18 10.17 -8.23 2.46
C SER A 18 10.51 -8.24 0.96
N ILE A 19 11.07 -9.36 0.47
CA ILE A 19 11.40 -9.53 -0.95
C ILE A 19 10.14 -9.44 -1.81
N SER A 20 9.09 -10.19 -1.47
CA SER A 20 7.85 -10.19 -2.25
C SER A 20 7.12 -8.84 -2.22
N ALA A 21 7.11 -8.16 -1.07
CA ALA A 21 6.52 -6.83 -0.95
C ALA A 21 7.29 -5.79 -1.78
N ALA A 22 8.62 -5.79 -1.71
CA ALA A 22 9.45 -4.87 -2.51
C ALA A 22 9.31 -5.13 -4.01
N ALA A 23 9.29 -6.40 -4.42
CA ALA A 23 9.07 -6.78 -5.82
C ALA A 23 7.70 -6.33 -6.33
N LEU A 24 6.63 -6.54 -5.54
CA LEU A 24 5.29 -6.08 -5.89
C LEU A 24 5.23 -4.56 -6.01
N GLN A 25 5.82 -3.83 -5.07
CA GLN A 25 5.86 -2.36 -5.10
C GLN A 25 6.56 -1.86 -6.37
N MET A 26 7.69 -2.45 -6.74
CA MET A 26 8.41 -2.07 -7.97
C MET A 26 7.61 -2.43 -9.22
N ALA A 27 6.99 -3.60 -9.27
CA ALA A 27 6.13 -4.01 -10.39
C ALA A 27 4.96 -3.02 -10.59
N MET A 28 4.30 -2.62 -9.49
CA MET A 28 3.20 -1.65 -9.56
C MET A 28 3.67 -0.25 -9.95
N ARG A 29 4.87 0.15 -9.53
CA ARG A 29 5.47 1.41 -9.97
C ARG A 29 5.75 1.40 -11.47
N THR A 30 6.30 0.30 -11.99
CA THR A 30 6.56 0.12 -13.43
C THR A 30 5.25 0.14 -14.21
N LEU A 31 4.23 -0.58 -13.75
CA LEU A 31 2.91 -0.60 -14.37
C LEU A 31 2.26 0.80 -14.40
N ALA A 32 2.45 1.60 -13.37
CA ALA A 32 1.95 2.97 -13.33
C ALA A 32 2.55 3.84 -14.44
N LEU A 33 3.85 3.65 -14.75
CA LEU A 33 4.53 4.35 -15.83
C LEU A 33 4.06 3.87 -17.20
N ASP A 34 3.88 2.55 -17.37
CA ASP A 34 3.41 1.96 -18.62
C ASP A 34 1.99 2.43 -19.00
N LEU A 35 1.13 2.61 -18.00
CA LEU A 35 -0.28 2.97 -18.19
C LEU A 35 -0.56 4.49 -18.14
N GLU A 36 0.43 5.29 -17.79
CA GLU A 36 0.30 6.75 -17.72
C GLU A 36 -0.16 7.37 -19.06
N PRO A 37 0.36 6.94 -20.25
CA PRO A 37 -0.10 7.46 -21.55
C PRO A 37 -1.58 7.21 -21.82
N ASP A 38 -2.16 6.16 -21.22
CA ASP A 38 -3.57 5.80 -21.35
C ASP A 38 -4.46 6.47 -20.28
N SER A 39 -3.89 7.39 -19.48
CA SER A 39 -4.57 8.06 -18.36
C SER A 39 -5.10 7.09 -17.29
N ILE A 40 -4.48 5.91 -17.15
CA ILE A 40 -4.79 4.94 -16.12
C ILE A 40 -3.79 5.13 -14.96
N ARG A 41 -4.34 5.32 -13.77
CA ARG A 41 -3.55 5.50 -12.55
C ARG A 41 -3.45 4.21 -11.76
N VAL A 42 -2.27 3.92 -11.24
CA VAL A 42 -1.99 2.78 -10.38
C VAL A 42 -1.55 3.28 -9.01
N ILE A 43 -2.21 2.84 -7.96
CA ILE A 43 -1.88 3.20 -6.59
C ILE A 43 -1.53 1.94 -5.82
N ILE A 44 -0.53 2.03 -4.97
CA ILE A 44 -0.13 0.94 -4.09
C ILE A 44 -0.73 1.21 -2.71
N GLY A 45 -1.85 0.55 -2.41
CA GLY A 45 -2.54 0.70 -1.14
C GLY A 45 -1.89 -0.14 -0.03
N ASN A 46 -1.51 0.50 1.08
CA ASN A 46 -1.06 -0.19 2.28
C ASN A 46 -2.19 -0.19 3.32
N PRO A 47 -2.79 -1.35 3.62
CA PRO A 47 -3.86 -1.43 4.61
C PRO A 47 -3.37 -1.26 6.06
N GLY A 48 -2.07 -1.36 6.30
CA GLY A 48 -1.54 -1.39 7.65
C GLY A 48 -1.94 -2.66 8.42
N LEU A 49 -1.86 -2.59 9.74
CA LEU A 49 -2.38 -3.62 10.62
C LEU A 49 -3.88 -3.38 10.84
N TYR A 50 -4.70 -4.38 10.61
CA TYR A 50 -6.14 -4.31 10.80
C TYR A 50 -6.69 -5.63 11.33
N ARG A 51 -7.92 -5.60 11.84
CA ARG A 51 -8.57 -6.78 12.43
C ARG A 51 -8.85 -7.84 11.38
N THR A 52 -8.32 -9.04 11.63
CA THR A 52 -8.55 -10.25 10.86
C THR A 52 -8.73 -11.42 11.81
N ALA A 53 -9.09 -12.59 11.32
CA ALA A 53 -9.10 -13.82 12.10
C ALA A 53 -7.70 -14.12 12.71
N LEU A 54 -6.63 -13.76 12.02
CA LEU A 54 -5.25 -13.94 12.48
C LEU A 54 -4.87 -12.97 13.62
N HIS A 55 -5.27 -11.71 13.51
CA HIS A 55 -4.87 -10.66 14.46
C HIS A 55 -5.81 -10.56 15.69
N GLY A 56 -6.99 -11.16 15.60
CA GLY A 56 -7.98 -11.19 16.68
C GLY A 56 -8.88 -9.94 16.75
N PRO A 57 -9.93 -10.01 17.63
CA PRO A 57 -10.99 -9.01 17.65
C PRO A 57 -10.60 -7.67 18.28
N ALA A 58 -9.53 -7.65 19.07
CA ALA A 58 -9.08 -6.42 19.76
C ALA A 58 -8.33 -5.46 18.85
N VAL A 59 -7.87 -5.91 17.68
CA VAL A 59 -7.13 -5.08 16.74
C VAL A 59 -8.07 -4.12 16.00
N GLN A 60 -7.67 -2.87 15.89
CA GLN A 60 -8.37 -1.82 15.16
C GLN A 60 -7.41 -1.20 14.11
N PRO A 61 -7.91 -0.71 12.98
CA PRO A 61 -9.31 -0.67 12.55
C PRO A 61 -9.87 -2.04 12.08
N SER A 62 -11.16 -2.09 11.77
CA SER A 62 -11.77 -3.26 11.11
C SER A 62 -11.37 -3.33 9.63
N ALA A 63 -11.56 -4.49 9.00
CA ALA A 63 -11.31 -4.66 7.57
C ALA A 63 -12.23 -3.74 6.72
N ASP A 64 -13.48 -3.55 7.13
CA ASP A 64 -14.44 -2.69 6.42
C ASP A 64 -14.02 -1.21 6.47
N GLU A 65 -13.52 -0.75 7.61
CA GLU A 65 -12.99 0.62 7.75
C GLU A 65 -11.78 0.85 6.85
N VAL A 66 -10.86 -0.11 6.78
CA VAL A 66 -9.69 -0.04 5.91
C VAL A 66 -10.08 -0.05 4.45
N ALA A 67 -11.01 -0.94 4.06
CA ALA A 67 -11.50 -1.03 2.69
C ALA A 67 -12.19 0.27 2.25
N ALA A 68 -13.05 0.83 3.09
CA ALA A 68 -13.70 2.10 2.84
C ALA A 68 -12.69 3.25 2.68
N GLY A 69 -11.67 3.28 3.53
CA GLY A 69 -10.60 4.27 3.45
C GLY A 69 -9.77 4.16 2.17
N LEU A 70 -9.42 2.95 1.75
CA LEU A 70 -8.71 2.72 0.48
C LEU A 70 -9.55 3.15 -0.73
N LEU A 71 -10.84 2.84 -0.74
CA LEU A 71 -11.75 3.28 -1.80
C LEU A 71 -11.86 4.81 -1.86
N ALA A 72 -12.05 5.46 -0.73
CA ALA A 72 -12.09 6.92 -0.65
C ALA A 72 -10.76 7.55 -1.13
N THR A 73 -9.64 6.93 -0.79
CA THR A 73 -8.31 7.36 -1.27
C THR A 73 -8.19 7.25 -2.79
N LEU A 74 -8.66 6.13 -3.36
CA LEU A 74 -8.67 5.94 -4.82
C LEU A 74 -9.55 6.96 -5.54
N GLU A 75 -10.74 7.25 -5.01
CA GLU A 75 -11.67 8.23 -5.58
C GLU A 75 -11.13 9.66 -5.53
N ALA A 76 -10.45 10.02 -4.43
CA ALA A 76 -9.85 11.33 -4.24
C ALA A 76 -8.49 11.49 -4.93
N ALA A 77 -7.91 10.40 -5.45
CA ALA A 77 -6.55 10.38 -5.98
C ALA A 77 -6.37 11.26 -7.21
N GLY A 78 -5.50 12.26 -7.13
CA GLY A 78 -5.02 13.02 -8.26
C GLY A 78 -3.83 12.35 -8.96
N GLU A 79 -3.30 12.98 -10.01
CA GLU A 79 -2.14 12.47 -10.77
C GLU A 79 -0.88 12.31 -9.92
N SER A 80 -0.71 13.15 -8.89
CA SER A 80 0.46 13.16 -8.02
C SER A 80 0.68 11.87 -7.21
N VAL A 81 -0.32 11.00 -7.10
CA VAL A 81 -0.23 9.72 -6.39
C VAL A 81 0.00 8.52 -7.31
N ASN A 82 0.05 8.75 -8.64
CA ASN A 82 0.30 7.66 -9.59
C ASN A 82 1.64 6.96 -9.31
N GLY A 83 1.61 5.65 -9.18
CA GLY A 83 2.78 4.82 -8.86
C GLY A 83 3.33 5.05 -7.46
N ARG A 84 2.58 5.62 -6.54
CA ARG A 84 3.00 5.84 -5.15
C ARG A 84 2.32 4.87 -4.19
N MET A 85 2.98 4.63 -3.07
CA MET A 85 2.40 3.91 -1.95
C MET A 85 1.69 4.89 -1.02
N VAL A 86 0.45 4.56 -0.66
CA VAL A 86 -0.38 5.34 0.26
C VAL A 86 -1.01 4.42 1.30
N ASP A 87 -1.24 4.92 2.49
CA ASP A 87 -2.03 4.19 3.49
C ASP A 87 -3.54 4.33 3.22
N TRP A 88 -4.34 3.59 3.97
CA TRP A 88 -5.79 3.62 3.86
C TRP A 88 -6.45 4.96 4.26
N ARG A 89 -5.68 5.89 4.82
CA ARG A 89 -6.10 7.28 5.11
C ARG A 89 -5.62 8.27 4.04
N GLY A 90 -5.00 7.79 2.97
CA GLY A 90 -4.50 8.61 1.88
C GLY A 90 -3.15 9.29 2.13
N ARG A 91 -2.44 8.93 3.20
CA ARG A 91 -1.12 9.49 3.47
C ARG A 91 -0.08 8.78 2.60
N ALA A 92 0.79 9.57 1.96
CA ALA A 92 1.92 9.02 1.22
C ALA A 92 2.88 8.29 2.17
N LEU A 93 3.34 7.13 1.73
CA LEU A 93 4.31 6.31 2.44
C LEU A 93 5.63 6.28 1.67
N ALA A 94 6.73 6.11 2.40
CA ALA A 94 8.06 5.97 1.81
C ALA A 94 8.28 4.55 1.25
N TRP A 95 9.19 4.47 0.29
CA TRP A 95 9.68 3.21 -0.27
C TRP A 95 10.69 2.51 0.63
#